data_1f0fb590b22409a740566139a5f2e0b1
#
_entry.id   1f0fb590b22409a740566139a5f2e0b1
#
_cell.length_a   1.000
_cell.length_b   1.000
_cell.length_c   1.000
_cell.angle_alpha   90.00
_cell.angle_beta   90.00
_cell.angle_gamma   90.00
#
_symmetry.space_group_name_H-M   'P 1'
#
loop_
_entity.id
_entity.type
_entity.pdbx_description
1 polymer ?
#
loop_
_entity_poly.entity_id
_entity_poly.type
_entity_poly.pdbx_seq_one_letter_code
_entity_poly.pdbx_strand_id
1 'polypeptide(L)'
;MDKEIPFKAVKSPRRRRLSDSITEEIERLIVQGVLAPGDGLPAERELAGKLGVSRPSLREALLVLESRGLVQARRGGGYKITDATGPTITDPLVHLLQRYPETIDDVLELRHGLECVAAYFAAIRATDADARRLKEMSAVMKRRRTQRDPLEDANLDADFHMTIAEASHNVALVHVMRGIFNLMRSNMMRSREVLYRQADNILLLDEQHARIVKAIIARDHDAARDAANLHLSFIQKSLREIVPAAPRKAKRKT
;
A
#
# COMPACT_ATOMS: atom_id res chain seq x y z
N MET A 1 4.63 -52.98 -7.88
CA MET A 1 4.97 -53.15 -6.44
C MET A 1 5.49 -51.80 -5.94
N ASP A 2 4.61 -51.02 -5.37
CA ASP A 2 4.99 -49.70 -4.78
C ASP A 2 5.83 -49.96 -3.54
N LYS A 3 7.00 -49.34 -3.51
CA LYS A 3 7.95 -49.47 -2.41
C LYS A 3 7.45 -48.56 -1.29
N GLU A 4 6.84 -49.16 -0.26
CA GLU A 4 6.41 -48.47 0.94
C GLU A 4 7.64 -47.87 1.64
N ILE A 5 7.77 -46.56 1.68
CA ILE A 5 8.87 -45.89 2.32
C ILE A 5 8.46 -45.63 3.79
N PRO A 6 9.04 -46.30 4.80
CA PRO A 6 8.64 -46.16 6.21
C PRO A 6 9.25 -44.88 6.83
N PHE A 7 8.54 -43.77 6.74
CA PHE A 7 8.92 -42.57 7.50
C PHE A 7 8.58 -42.73 8.98
N LYS A 8 9.57 -42.61 9.85
CA LYS A 8 9.36 -42.51 11.30
C LYS A 8 9.19 -41.03 11.70
N ALA A 9 8.20 -40.75 12.52
CA ALA A 9 7.99 -39.40 13.05
C ALA A 9 9.22 -38.92 13.86
N VAL A 10 9.80 -37.79 13.44
CA VAL A 10 10.88 -37.12 14.17
C VAL A 10 10.27 -36.29 15.28
N LYS A 11 10.35 -36.78 16.52
CA LYS A 11 10.03 -35.98 17.70
C LYS A 11 11.27 -35.17 18.06
N SER A 12 11.34 -33.92 17.56
CA SER A 12 12.34 -32.96 18.04
C SER A 12 11.68 -32.00 19.03
N PRO A 13 12.19 -31.77 20.22
CA PRO A 13 11.76 -30.67 21.05
C PRO A 13 12.14 -29.38 20.28
N ARG A 14 11.20 -28.47 20.06
CA ARG A 14 11.42 -27.17 19.39
C ARG A 14 12.39 -26.32 20.22
N ARG A 15 13.69 -26.56 20.11
CA ARG A 15 14.66 -25.50 20.40
C ARG A 15 14.47 -24.44 19.33
N ARG A 16 14.21 -23.21 19.74
CA ARG A 16 14.14 -22.04 18.84
C ARG A 16 15.43 -22.02 18.03
N ARG A 17 15.32 -22.17 16.70
CA ARG A 17 16.48 -22.18 15.83
C ARG A 17 17.04 -20.76 15.72
N LEU A 18 18.34 -20.63 15.55
CA LEU A 18 18.96 -19.31 15.33
C LEU A 18 18.39 -18.63 14.10
N SER A 19 18.04 -19.39 13.05
CA SER A 19 17.36 -18.90 11.85
C SER A 19 15.99 -18.25 12.17
N ASP A 20 15.23 -18.78 13.14
CA ASP A 20 13.95 -18.18 13.55
C ASP A 20 14.17 -16.80 14.18
N SER A 21 15.19 -16.66 15.04
CA SER A 21 15.53 -15.38 15.66
C SER A 21 16.03 -14.35 14.64
N ILE A 22 16.78 -14.77 13.64
CA ILE A 22 17.24 -13.90 12.54
C ILE A 22 16.03 -13.43 11.71
N THR A 23 15.12 -14.35 11.40
CA THR A 23 13.89 -14.05 10.66
C THR A 23 13.07 -12.99 11.40
N GLU A 24 12.81 -13.19 12.69
CA GLU A 24 12.06 -12.26 13.53
C GLU A 24 12.73 -10.88 13.63
N GLU A 25 14.06 -10.82 13.70
CA GLU A 25 14.77 -9.54 13.74
C GLU A 25 14.62 -8.76 12.44
N ILE A 26 14.75 -9.41 11.28
CA ILE A 26 14.56 -8.77 9.98
C ILE A 26 13.08 -8.35 9.81
N GLU A 27 12.12 -9.21 10.17
CA GLU A 27 10.69 -8.86 10.17
C GLU A 27 10.40 -7.65 11.04
N ARG A 28 10.99 -7.58 12.23
CA ARG A 28 10.86 -6.43 13.13
C ARG A 28 11.36 -5.13 12.50
N LEU A 29 12.52 -5.17 11.83
CA LEU A 29 13.08 -4.01 11.13
C LEU A 29 12.20 -3.55 9.96
N ILE A 30 11.58 -4.49 9.23
CA ILE A 30 10.59 -4.20 8.17
C ILE A 30 9.34 -3.54 8.77
N VAL A 31 8.79 -4.12 9.85
CA VAL A 31 7.60 -3.58 10.53
C VAL A 31 7.85 -2.19 11.11
N GLN A 32 9.05 -1.94 11.63
CA GLN A 32 9.45 -0.62 12.15
C GLN A 32 9.77 0.40 11.05
N GLY A 33 9.74 0.00 9.77
CA GLY A 33 10.08 0.88 8.65
C GLY A 33 11.57 1.23 8.53
N VAL A 34 12.43 0.57 9.32
CA VAL A 34 13.91 0.71 9.23
C VAL A 34 14.43 0.11 7.92
N LEU A 35 13.81 -0.99 7.50
CA LEU A 35 14.00 -1.61 6.19
C LEU A 35 12.76 -1.34 5.35
N ALA A 36 12.89 -0.48 4.35
CA ALA A 36 11.80 -0.11 3.46
C ALA A 36 11.76 -1.01 2.20
N PRO A 37 10.60 -1.16 1.56
CA PRO A 37 10.50 -1.82 0.27
C PRO A 37 11.48 -1.26 -0.75
N GLY A 38 12.21 -2.15 -1.43
CA GLY A 38 13.25 -1.79 -2.39
C GLY A 38 14.67 -1.71 -1.80
N ASP A 39 14.81 -1.61 -0.48
CA ASP A 39 16.12 -1.57 0.17
C ASP A 39 16.89 -2.86 -0.09
N GLY A 40 18.16 -2.70 -0.45
CA GLY A 40 19.10 -3.82 -0.59
C GLY A 40 19.63 -4.26 0.77
N LEU A 41 19.51 -5.55 1.08
CA LEU A 41 20.23 -6.10 2.22
C LEU A 41 21.74 -6.15 1.92
N PRO A 42 22.60 -5.96 2.92
CA PRO A 42 24.03 -6.18 2.77
C PRO A 42 24.34 -7.58 2.23
N ALA A 43 25.51 -7.77 1.62
CA ALA A 43 25.93 -9.10 1.17
C ALA A 43 25.91 -10.10 2.33
N GLU A 44 25.56 -11.36 2.06
CA GLU A 44 25.40 -12.39 3.10
C GLU A 44 26.56 -12.45 4.10
N ARG A 45 27.79 -12.27 3.60
CA ARG A 45 29.00 -12.29 4.45
C ARG A 45 28.99 -11.12 5.44
N GLU A 46 28.64 -9.95 4.97
CA GLU A 46 28.58 -8.72 5.78
C GLU A 46 27.42 -8.78 6.77
N LEU A 47 26.24 -9.19 6.30
CA LEU A 47 25.04 -9.28 7.11
C LEU A 47 25.21 -10.33 8.24
N ALA A 48 25.80 -11.48 7.93
CA ALA A 48 26.11 -12.50 8.94
C ALA A 48 27.07 -11.95 9.99
N GLY A 49 28.09 -11.18 9.59
CA GLY A 49 28.99 -10.50 10.51
C GLY A 49 28.29 -9.46 11.38
N LYS A 50 27.43 -8.64 10.83
CA LYS A 50 26.64 -7.63 11.57
C LYS A 50 25.69 -8.25 12.59
N LEU A 51 25.09 -9.39 12.24
CA LEU A 51 24.18 -10.11 13.13
C LEU A 51 24.89 -11.06 14.10
N GLY A 52 26.22 -11.25 13.97
CA GLY A 52 26.99 -12.17 14.80
C GLY A 52 26.58 -13.65 14.62
N VAL A 53 26.15 -14.05 13.43
CA VAL A 53 25.60 -15.38 13.14
C VAL A 53 26.40 -16.11 12.05
N SER A 54 26.21 -17.43 11.96
CA SER A 54 26.80 -18.22 10.87
C SER A 54 26.07 -17.95 9.53
N ARG A 55 26.82 -17.99 8.42
CA ARG A 55 26.24 -17.84 7.08
C ARG A 55 25.16 -18.89 6.75
N PRO A 56 25.30 -20.18 7.14
CA PRO A 56 24.21 -21.15 6.95
C PRO A 56 22.92 -20.76 7.67
N SER A 57 22.98 -20.31 8.93
CA SER A 57 21.81 -19.89 9.68
C SER A 57 21.14 -18.64 9.06
N LEU A 58 21.94 -17.70 8.57
CA LEU A 58 21.42 -16.54 7.85
C LEU A 58 20.72 -16.97 6.54
N ARG A 59 21.30 -17.90 5.76
CA ARG A 59 20.68 -18.39 4.54
C ARG A 59 19.34 -19.07 4.79
N GLU A 60 19.26 -19.89 5.83
CA GLU A 60 17.99 -20.52 6.23
C GLU A 60 16.94 -19.45 6.55
N ALA A 61 17.30 -18.42 7.30
CA ALA A 61 16.40 -17.29 7.58
C ALA A 61 15.99 -16.54 6.32
N LEU A 62 16.93 -16.23 5.42
CA LEU A 62 16.62 -15.55 4.16
C LEU A 62 15.71 -16.36 3.25
N LEU A 63 15.87 -17.69 3.19
CA LEU A 63 14.96 -18.58 2.46
C LEU A 63 13.55 -18.58 3.06
N VAL A 64 13.44 -18.53 4.39
CA VAL A 64 12.13 -18.41 5.07
C VAL A 64 11.49 -17.04 4.74
N LEU A 65 12.25 -15.96 4.81
CA LEU A 65 11.77 -14.62 4.45
C LEU A 65 11.38 -14.54 2.97
N GLU A 66 12.13 -15.18 2.08
CA GLU A 66 11.81 -15.25 0.66
C GLU A 66 10.52 -16.05 0.40
N SER A 67 10.36 -17.19 1.09
CA SER A 67 9.11 -17.99 1.01
C SER A 67 7.88 -17.25 1.53
N ARG A 68 8.08 -16.30 2.46
CA ARG A 68 7.04 -15.37 2.97
C ARG A 68 6.85 -14.15 2.06
N GLY A 69 7.65 -14.02 1.00
CA GLY A 69 7.58 -12.88 0.10
C GLY A 69 8.11 -11.57 0.69
N LEU A 70 8.86 -11.59 1.78
CA LEU A 70 9.40 -10.40 2.46
C LEU A 70 10.73 -9.94 1.89
N VAL A 71 11.49 -10.85 1.29
CA VAL A 71 12.73 -10.54 0.56
C VAL A 71 12.75 -11.27 -0.79
N GLN A 72 13.54 -10.77 -1.72
CA GLN A 72 13.75 -11.37 -3.04
C GLN A 72 15.23 -11.38 -3.40
N ALA A 73 15.72 -12.51 -3.90
CA ALA A 73 17.07 -12.61 -4.43
C ALA A 73 17.28 -11.69 -5.65
N ARG A 74 18.43 -11.03 -5.73
CA ARG A 74 18.80 -10.13 -6.84
C ARG A 74 19.65 -10.87 -7.88
N ARG A 75 19.42 -10.55 -9.16
CA ARG A 75 20.36 -10.95 -10.22
C ARG A 75 21.71 -10.28 -9.96
N GLY A 76 22.75 -11.04 -9.69
CA GLY A 76 24.07 -10.54 -9.30
C GLY A 76 24.42 -10.71 -7.82
N GLY A 77 23.52 -11.30 -7.02
CA GLY A 77 23.75 -11.66 -5.61
C GLY A 77 23.12 -10.71 -4.60
N GLY A 78 22.93 -11.22 -3.40
CA GLY A 78 22.25 -10.52 -2.30
C GLY A 78 20.73 -10.54 -2.41
N TYR A 79 20.08 -9.91 -1.44
CA TYR A 79 18.63 -9.82 -1.33
C TYR A 79 18.20 -8.36 -1.28
N LYS A 80 16.98 -8.09 -1.69
CA LYS A 80 16.27 -6.82 -1.47
C LYS A 80 15.00 -7.08 -0.68
N ILE A 81 14.60 -6.10 0.12
CA ILE A 81 13.27 -6.10 0.73
C ILE A 81 12.25 -6.01 -0.40
N THR A 82 11.34 -6.94 -0.44
CA THR A 82 10.24 -6.88 -1.39
C THR A 82 9.32 -5.74 -0.98
N ASP A 83 8.69 -5.16 -1.95
CA ASP A 83 7.41 -4.58 -1.67
C ASP A 83 6.51 -5.76 -1.26
N ALA A 84 6.30 -5.94 0.06
CA ALA A 84 5.40 -6.99 0.58
C ALA A 84 3.96 -6.80 0.07
N THR A 85 3.72 -5.71 -0.66
CA THR A 85 2.57 -5.46 -1.51
C THR A 85 2.71 -6.10 -2.90
N GLY A 86 3.78 -6.90 -3.11
CA GLY A 86 3.97 -7.67 -4.34
C GLY A 86 2.78 -8.58 -4.66
N PRO A 87 2.68 -9.09 -5.86
CA PRO A 87 1.49 -9.54 -6.60
C PRO A 87 0.55 -10.55 -5.90
N THR A 88 0.89 -11.08 -4.74
CA THR A 88 0.24 -12.26 -4.16
C THR A 88 -1.20 -12.09 -3.67
N ILE A 89 -1.62 -10.88 -3.27
CA ILE A 89 -3.03 -10.64 -2.87
C ILE A 89 -3.83 -10.00 -4.00
N THR A 90 -3.16 -9.24 -4.87
CA THR A 90 -3.82 -8.40 -5.88
C THR A 90 -3.94 -9.07 -7.25
N ASP A 91 -3.09 -10.03 -7.61
CA ASP A 91 -3.10 -10.61 -8.96
C ASP A 91 -4.43 -11.26 -9.37
N PRO A 92 -5.07 -12.14 -8.56
CA PRO A 92 -6.38 -12.67 -8.91
C PRO A 92 -7.45 -11.59 -8.94
N LEU A 93 -7.38 -10.61 -8.02
CA LEU A 93 -8.34 -9.51 -7.95
C LEU A 93 -8.15 -8.51 -9.10
N VAL A 94 -6.90 -8.21 -9.51
CA VAL A 94 -6.59 -7.41 -10.71
C VAL A 94 -7.23 -8.03 -11.94
N HIS A 95 -7.06 -9.34 -12.13
CA HIS A 95 -7.64 -10.05 -13.25
C HIS A 95 -9.18 -10.01 -13.24
N LEU A 96 -9.79 -10.17 -12.06
CA LEU A 96 -11.24 -10.08 -11.90
C LEU A 96 -11.76 -8.66 -12.20
N LEU A 97 -11.10 -7.61 -11.72
CA LEU A 97 -11.49 -6.23 -11.98
C LEU A 97 -11.34 -5.84 -13.44
N GLN A 98 -10.32 -6.34 -14.13
CA GLN A 98 -10.17 -6.14 -15.57
C GLN A 98 -11.28 -6.83 -16.36
N ARG A 99 -11.74 -7.98 -15.89
CA ARG A 99 -12.77 -8.78 -16.54
C ARG A 99 -14.20 -8.37 -16.17
N TYR A 100 -14.38 -7.81 -14.97
CA TYR A 100 -15.68 -7.43 -14.41
C TYR A 100 -15.66 -5.97 -13.93
N PRO A 101 -15.79 -5.00 -14.86
CA PRO A 101 -15.72 -3.57 -14.53
C PRO A 101 -16.73 -3.12 -13.45
N GLU A 102 -17.83 -3.86 -13.26
CA GLU A 102 -18.82 -3.62 -12.23
C GLU A 102 -18.28 -3.77 -10.80
N THR A 103 -17.14 -4.43 -10.63
CA THR A 103 -16.48 -4.59 -9.32
C THR A 103 -15.62 -3.37 -8.92
N ILE A 104 -15.44 -2.41 -9.80
CA ILE A 104 -14.69 -1.17 -9.51
C ILE A 104 -15.34 -0.39 -8.38
N ASP A 105 -16.66 -0.32 -8.35
CA ASP A 105 -17.40 0.36 -7.27
C ASP A 105 -17.08 -0.25 -5.90
N ASP A 106 -16.95 -1.57 -5.80
CA ASP A 106 -16.61 -2.26 -4.54
C ASP A 106 -15.20 -1.88 -4.06
N VAL A 107 -14.24 -1.72 -4.99
CA VAL A 107 -12.89 -1.25 -4.66
C VAL A 107 -12.87 0.21 -4.25
N LEU A 108 -13.68 1.07 -4.89
CA LEU A 108 -13.84 2.47 -4.51
C LEU A 108 -14.47 2.62 -3.12
N GLU A 109 -15.44 1.77 -2.78
CA GLU A 109 -16.04 1.74 -1.44
C GLU A 109 -15.02 1.32 -0.37
N LEU A 110 -14.22 0.29 -0.65
CA LEU A 110 -13.14 -0.14 0.25
C LEU A 110 -12.08 0.95 0.41
N ARG A 111 -11.63 1.55 -0.69
CA ARG A 111 -10.70 2.68 -0.69
C ARG A 111 -11.22 3.81 0.18
N HIS A 112 -12.50 4.19 0.03
CA HIS A 112 -13.13 5.24 0.80
C HIS A 112 -13.02 4.98 2.31
N GLY A 113 -13.40 3.78 2.77
CA GLY A 113 -13.28 3.43 4.18
C GLY A 113 -11.86 3.51 4.71
N LEU A 114 -10.90 2.95 3.96
CA LEU A 114 -9.49 2.91 4.37
C LEU A 114 -8.85 4.29 4.41
N GLU A 115 -9.13 5.16 3.46
CA GLU A 115 -8.57 6.51 3.43
C GLU A 115 -9.14 7.41 4.53
N CYS A 116 -10.41 7.26 4.90
CA CYS A 116 -10.98 7.92 6.06
C CYS A 116 -10.26 7.50 7.36
N VAL A 117 -10.00 6.19 7.51
CA VAL A 117 -9.23 5.65 8.65
C VAL A 117 -7.78 6.16 8.63
N ALA A 118 -7.16 6.24 7.43
CA ALA A 118 -5.81 6.76 7.26
C ALA A 118 -5.71 8.22 7.71
N ALA A 119 -6.61 9.08 7.27
CA ALA A 119 -6.66 10.50 7.65
C ALA A 119 -6.86 10.69 9.16
N TYR A 120 -7.77 9.91 9.75
CA TYR A 120 -8.01 9.92 11.20
C TYR A 120 -6.72 9.60 11.98
N PHE A 121 -6.06 8.48 11.68
CA PHE A 121 -4.84 8.10 12.38
C PHE A 121 -3.63 8.97 12.03
N ALA A 122 -3.55 9.52 10.82
CA ALA A 122 -2.53 10.51 10.46
C ALA A 122 -2.64 11.75 11.35
N ALA A 123 -3.83 12.26 11.62
CA ALA A 123 -4.01 13.38 12.52
C ALA A 123 -3.53 13.10 13.96
N ILE A 124 -3.66 11.84 14.42
CA ILE A 124 -3.21 11.43 15.76
C ILE A 124 -1.69 11.21 15.82
N ARG A 125 -1.10 10.62 14.76
CA ARG A 125 0.23 9.99 14.82
C ARG A 125 1.30 10.67 13.99
N ALA A 126 0.92 11.53 13.02
CA ALA A 126 1.88 12.16 12.12
C ALA A 126 2.98 12.90 12.90
N THR A 127 4.22 12.72 12.49
CA THR A 127 5.37 13.47 12.99
C THR A 127 5.46 14.85 12.32
N ASP A 128 6.34 15.71 12.81
CA ASP A 128 6.61 16.99 12.15
C ASP A 128 7.22 16.80 10.75
N ALA A 129 7.93 15.70 10.52
CA ALA A 129 8.46 15.34 9.22
C ALA A 129 7.31 14.99 8.26
N ASP A 130 6.33 14.19 8.71
CA ASP A 130 5.15 13.87 7.93
C ASP A 130 4.32 15.11 7.60
N ALA A 131 4.14 15.99 8.57
CA ALA A 131 3.42 17.25 8.37
C ALA A 131 4.11 18.15 7.31
N ARG A 132 5.45 18.21 7.30
CA ARG A 132 6.20 18.92 6.25
C ARG A 132 5.99 18.27 4.89
N ARG A 133 6.13 16.92 4.80
CA ARG A 133 5.95 16.16 3.57
C ARG A 133 4.54 16.34 2.99
N LEU A 134 3.50 16.32 3.82
CA LEU A 134 2.11 16.57 3.40
C LEU A 134 1.91 17.99 2.86
N LYS A 135 2.51 19.01 3.49
CA LYS A 135 2.47 20.39 3.00
C LYS A 135 3.18 20.54 1.65
N GLU A 136 4.35 19.94 1.50
CA GLU A 136 5.12 19.95 0.26
C GLU A 136 4.35 19.27 -0.88
N MET A 137 3.77 18.09 -0.62
CA MET A 137 2.96 17.37 -1.58
C MET A 137 1.74 18.20 -2.04
N SER A 138 0.99 18.77 -1.11
CA SER A 138 -0.14 19.66 -1.40
C SER A 138 0.28 20.88 -2.23
N ALA A 139 1.45 21.48 -1.93
CA ALA A 139 2.00 22.59 -2.69
C ALA A 139 2.44 22.19 -4.11
N VAL A 140 2.99 20.98 -4.30
CA VAL A 140 3.35 20.42 -5.63
C VAL A 140 2.08 20.23 -6.46
N MET A 141 1.04 19.59 -5.92
CA MET A 141 -0.24 19.39 -6.61
C MET A 141 -0.83 20.72 -7.09
N LYS A 142 -0.83 21.75 -6.22
CA LYS A 142 -1.34 23.09 -6.56
C LYS A 142 -0.52 23.78 -7.65
N ARG A 143 0.81 23.65 -7.65
CA ARG A 143 1.68 24.27 -8.68
C ARG A 143 1.52 23.66 -10.07
N ARG A 144 1.28 22.33 -10.15
CA ARG A 144 1.14 21.61 -11.42
C ARG A 144 -0.19 21.85 -12.13
N ARG A 145 -1.08 22.60 -11.53
CA ARG A 145 -2.42 22.94 -12.05
C ARG A 145 -2.43 23.47 -13.50
N THR A 146 -1.37 24.14 -13.94
CA THR A 146 -1.24 24.75 -15.26
C THR A 146 -0.53 23.88 -16.30
N GLN A 147 0.17 22.82 -15.85
CA GLN A 147 0.93 21.90 -16.70
C GLN A 147 0.39 20.47 -16.50
N ARG A 148 -0.68 20.13 -17.21
CA ARG A 148 -1.41 18.90 -16.96
C ARG A 148 -0.98 17.77 -17.85
N ASP A 149 -0.52 16.71 -17.22
CA ASP A 149 -0.41 15.37 -17.75
C ASP A 149 -1.30 14.45 -16.91
N PRO A 150 -2.36 13.85 -17.51
CA PRO A 150 -3.29 12.98 -16.75
C PRO A 150 -2.61 11.82 -16.04
N LEU A 151 -1.52 11.28 -16.58
CA LEU A 151 -0.75 10.20 -15.98
C LEU A 151 0.04 10.69 -14.77
N GLU A 152 0.74 11.81 -14.92
CA GLU A 152 1.51 12.40 -13.81
C GLU A 152 0.58 12.87 -12.69
N ASP A 153 -0.56 13.48 -13.04
CA ASP A 153 -1.57 13.91 -12.07
C ASP A 153 -2.17 12.72 -11.30
N ALA A 154 -2.44 11.59 -11.98
CA ALA A 154 -2.94 10.38 -11.32
C ALA A 154 -1.91 9.76 -10.38
N ASN A 155 -0.63 9.75 -10.76
CA ASN A 155 0.44 9.27 -9.89
C ASN A 155 0.60 10.19 -8.68
N LEU A 156 0.59 11.50 -8.86
CA LEU A 156 0.74 12.48 -7.80
C LEU A 156 -0.40 12.40 -6.77
N ASP A 157 -1.62 12.13 -7.23
CA ASP A 157 -2.76 11.89 -6.33
C ASP A 157 -2.60 10.59 -5.53
N ALA A 158 -2.20 9.52 -6.19
CA ALA A 158 -1.94 8.27 -5.51
C ALA A 158 -0.84 8.45 -4.44
N ASP A 159 0.23 9.16 -4.78
CA ASP A 159 1.33 9.47 -3.85
C ASP A 159 0.86 10.35 -2.69
N PHE A 160 -0.04 11.30 -2.93
CA PHE A 160 -0.65 12.13 -1.89
C PHE A 160 -1.43 11.28 -0.88
N HIS A 161 -2.32 10.42 -1.35
CA HIS A 161 -3.11 9.55 -0.49
C HIS A 161 -2.24 8.51 0.24
N MET A 162 -1.20 7.99 -0.44
CA MET A 162 -0.21 7.12 0.20
C MET A 162 0.59 7.86 1.28
N THR A 163 0.94 9.14 1.07
CA THR A 163 1.61 9.95 2.09
C THR A 163 0.75 10.12 3.35
N ILE A 164 -0.57 10.27 3.20
CA ILE A 164 -1.51 10.28 4.34
C ILE A 164 -1.53 8.92 5.04
N ALA A 165 -1.58 7.83 4.29
CA ALA A 165 -1.55 6.48 4.86
C ALA A 165 -0.26 6.22 5.63
N GLU A 166 0.90 6.60 5.10
CA GLU A 166 2.20 6.51 5.76
C GLU A 166 2.24 7.33 7.05
N ALA A 167 1.69 8.56 7.03
CA ALA A 167 1.59 9.42 8.21
C ALA A 167 0.67 8.86 9.31
N SER A 168 -0.18 7.87 9.00
CA SER A 168 -0.95 7.14 10.00
C SER A 168 -0.11 6.22 10.88
N HIS A 169 1.13 5.92 10.49
CA HIS A 169 2.03 4.96 11.13
C HIS A 169 1.36 3.60 11.42
N ASN A 170 0.42 3.21 10.55
CA ASN A 170 -0.25 1.91 10.59
C ASN A 170 0.25 1.04 9.42
N VAL A 171 1.22 0.17 9.70
CA VAL A 171 1.88 -0.65 8.68
C VAL A 171 0.89 -1.52 7.91
N ALA A 172 -0.11 -2.10 8.58
CA ALA A 172 -1.13 -2.93 7.93
C ALA A 172 -1.99 -2.10 6.96
N LEU A 173 -2.39 -0.88 7.37
CA LEU A 173 -3.15 0.03 6.53
C LEU A 173 -2.36 0.46 5.29
N VAL A 174 -1.10 0.85 5.47
CA VAL A 174 -0.18 1.21 4.38
C VAL A 174 -0.05 0.06 3.39
N HIS A 175 0.13 -1.17 3.89
CA HIS A 175 0.25 -2.36 3.05
C HIS A 175 -1.01 -2.59 2.19
N VAL A 176 -2.19 -2.60 2.80
CA VAL A 176 -3.45 -2.80 2.08
C VAL A 176 -3.69 -1.69 1.07
N MET A 177 -3.45 -0.44 1.44
CA MET A 177 -3.67 0.71 0.56
C MET A 177 -2.74 0.69 -0.66
N ARG A 178 -1.46 0.33 -0.51
CA ARG A 178 -0.56 0.13 -1.66
C ARG A 178 -1.13 -0.89 -2.65
N GLY A 179 -1.62 -2.03 -2.15
CA GLY A 179 -2.28 -3.03 -2.98
C GLY A 179 -3.46 -2.46 -3.78
N ILE A 180 -4.33 -1.70 -3.10
CA ILE A 180 -5.49 -1.06 -3.74
C ILE A 180 -5.08 -0.01 -4.78
N PHE A 181 -4.09 0.84 -4.48
CA PHE A 181 -3.61 1.84 -5.44
C PHE A 181 -2.95 1.21 -6.67
N ASN A 182 -2.16 0.15 -6.50
CA ASN A 182 -1.60 -0.61 -7.62
C ASN A 182 -2.70 -1.22 -8.50
N LEU A 183 -3.75 -1.77 -7.86
CA LEU A 183 -4.91 -2.33 -8.51
C LEU A 183 -5.68 -1.28 -9.32
N MET A 184 -5.81 -0.07 -8.79
CA MET A 184 -6.59 1.01 -9.39
C MET A 184 -5.80 1.88 -10.37
N ARG A 185 -4.47 1.72 -10.46
CA ARG A 185 -3.60 2.62 -11.24
C ARG A 185 -4.10 2.87 -12.66
N SER A 186 -4.50 1.84 -13.39
CA SER A 186 -5.02 1.97 -14.76
C SER A 186 -6.41 2.62 -14.81
N ASN A 187 -7.22 2.41 -13.79
CA ASN A 187 -8.57 2.97 -13.70
C ASN A 187 -8.55 4.42 -13.20
N MET A 188 -7.61 4.77 -12.32
CA MET A 188 -7.43 6.15 -11.84
C MET A 188 -7.06 7.11 -12.98
N MET A 189 -6.24 6.69 -13.92
CA MET A 189 -5.91 7.50 -15.11
C MET A 189 -7.17 7.87 -15.90
N ARG A 190 -8.01 6.88 -16.21
CA ARG A 190 -9.26 7.09 -16.96
C ARG A 190 -10.25 7.95 -16.15
N SER A 191 -10.36 7.73 -14.86
CA SER A 191 -11.24 8.48 -13.97
C SER A 191 -10.83 9.95 -13.86
N ARG A 192 -9.52 10.22 -13.79
CA ARG A 192 -8.99 11.58 -13.71
C ARG A 192 -9.11 12.34 -15.03
N GLU A 193 -8.80 11.71 -16.15
CA GLU A 193 -9.02 12.32 -17.45
C GLU A 193 -10.44 12.87 -17.60
N VAL A 194 -11.40 12.16 -17.04
CA VAL A 194 -12.81 12.56 -17.09
C VAL A 194 -13.15 13.63 -16.04
N LEU A 195 -12.68 13.47 -14.78
CA LEU A 195 -12.89 14.47 -13.72
C LEU A 195 -12.27 15.82 -14.06
N TYR A 196 -11.11 15.81 -14.71
CA TYR A 196 -10.37 17.03 -15.06
C TYR A 196 -10.81 17.70 -16.35
N ARG A 197 -11.77 17.16 -17.09
CA ARG A 197 -12.39 17.87 -18.20
C ARG A 197 -13.13 19.15 -17.79
N GLN A 198 -13.54 19.22 -16.52
CA GLN A 198 -14.21 20.39 -15.95
C GLN A 198 -13.23 21.14 -15.04
N ALA A 199 -12.90 22.37 -15.40
CA ALA A 199 -11.95 23.21 -14.66
C ALA A 199 -12.37 23.41 -13.17
N ASP A 200 -13.67 23.49 -12.92
CA ASP A 200 -14.23 23.69 -11.58
C ASP A 200 -13.96 22.49 -10.66
N ASN A 201 -13.99 21.27 -11.18
CA ASN A 201 -13.69 20.07 -10.41
C ASN A 201 -12.27 20.07 -9.87
N ILE A 202 -11.35 20.64 -10.61
CA ILE A 202 -9.94 20.70 -10.25
C ILE A 202 -9.71 21.62 -9.06
N LEU A 203 -10.33 22.80 -9.09
CA LEU A 203 -10.27 23.75 -7.98
C LEU A 203 -10.82 23.12 -6.72
N LEU A 204 -11.95 22.44 -6.86
CA LEU A 204 -12.62 21.78 -5.76
C LEU A 204 -11.79 20.63 -5.18
N LEU A 205 -11.14 19.82 -6.02
CA LEU A 205 -10.25 18.74 -5.57
C LEU A 205 -9.04 19.28 -4.80
N ASP A 206 -8.40 20.33 -5.33
CA ASP A 206 -7.27 20.98 -4.64
C ASP A 206 -7.67 21.54 -3.26
N GLU A 207 -8.86 22.15 -3.17
CA GLU A 207 -9.39 22.65 -1.90
C GLU A 207 -9.71 21.51 -0.92
N GLN A 208 -10.25 20.41 -1.41
CA GLN A 208 -10.53 19.22 -0.59
C GLN A 208 -9.23 18.60 -0.06
N HIS A 209 -8.20 18.41 -0.90
CA HIS A 209 -6.88 17.93 -0.46
C HIS A 209 -6.26 18.86 0.58
N ALA A 210 -6.29 20.19 0.34
CA ALA A 210 -5.78 21.16 1.31
C ALA A 210 -6.52 21.10 2.65
N ARG A 211 -7.83 20.83 2.65
CA ARG A 211 -8.65 20.68 3.86
C ARG A 211 -8.24 19.44 4.65
N ILE A 212 -7.98 18.31 4.00
CA ILE A 212 -7.48 17.09 4.66
C ILE A 212 -6.13 17.39 5.34
N VAL A 213 -5.18 17.97 4.61
CA VAL A 213 -3.85 18.30 5.14
C VAL A 213 -3.95 19.25 6.30
N LYS A 214 -4.80 20.30 6.22
CA LYS A 214 -5.02 21.26 7.30
C LYS A 214 -5.52 20.59 8.57
N ALA A 215 -6.48 19.68 8.46
CA ALA A 215 -7.02 18.96 9.61
C ALA A 215 -5.98 18.03 10.25
N ILE A 216 -5.20 17.30 9.43
CA ILE A 216 -4.11 16.43 9.92
C ILE A 216 -3.07 17.25 10.70
N ILE A 217 -2.64 18.39 10.16
CA ILE A 217 -1.65 19.26 10.80
C ILE A 217 -2.20 19.87 12.08
N ALA A 218 -3.49 20.21 12.11
CA ALA A 218 -4.17 20.71 13.31
C ALA A 218 -4.40 19.64 14.37
N ARG A 219 -4.05 18.37 14.12
CA ARG A 219 -4.30 17.22 15.01
C ARG A 219 -5.79 16.99 15.28
N ASP A 220 -6.66 17.48 14.41
CA ASP A 220 -8.11 17.28 14.48
C ASP A 220 -8.49 16.01 13.68
N HIS A 221 -8.52 14.90 14.40
CA HIS A 221 -8.74 13.58 13.78
C HIS A 221 -10.15 13.40 13.20
N ASP A 222 -11.18 14.00 13.82
CA ASP A 222 -12.54 13.92 13.31
C ASP A 222 -12.69 14.79 12.06
N ALA A 223 -12.18 16.02 12.08
CA ALA A 223 -12.16 16.89 10.90
C ALA A 223 -11.34 16.28 9.75
N ALA A 224 -10.24 15.57 10.02
CA ALA A 224 -9.44 14.91 9.01
C ALA A 224 -10.22 13.75 8.35
N ARG A 225 -10.89 12.90 9.14
CA ARG A 225 -11.77 11.85 8.63
C ARG A 225 -12.90 12.42 7.79
N ASP A 226 -13.59 13.45 8.29
CA ASP A 226 -14.73 14.03 7.62
C ASP A 226 -14.34 14.76 6.32
N ALA A 227 -13.17 15.40 6.28
CA ALA A 227 -12.61 15.98 5.06
C ALA A 227 -12.29 14.90 4.02
N ALA A 228 -11.69 13.77 4.43
CA ALA A 228 -11.42 12.64 3.55
C ALA A 228 -12.73 12.01 3.04
N ASN A 229 -13.72 11.83 3.91
CA ASN A 229 -15.04 11.32 3.54
C ASN A 229 -15.72 12.21 2.50
N LEU A 230 -15.67 13.53 2.66
CA LEU A 230 -16.25 14.47 1.72
C LEU A 230 -15.57 14.41 0.35
N HIS A 231 -14.24 14.35 0.34
CA HIS A 231 -13.42 14.22 -0.85
C HIS A 231 -13.76 12.93 -1.63
N LEU A 232 -13.76 11.78 -0.95
CA LEU A 232 -13.97 10.48 -1.60
C LEU A 232 -15.44 10.29 -2.03
N SER A 233 -16.40 10.83 -1.28
CA SER A 233 -17.80 10.88 -1.70
C SER A 233 -17.99 11.69 -2.98
N PHE A 234 -17.28 12.82 -3.10
CA PHE A 234 -17.29 13.62 -4.33
C PHE A 234 -16.74 12.83 -5.52
N ILE A 235 -15.57 12.17 -5.34
CA ILE A 235 -14.97 11.32 -6.37
C ILE A 235 -15.94 10.21 -6.81
N GLN A 236 -16.51 9.46 -5.87
CA GLN A 236 -17.44 8.37 -6.19
C GLN A 236 -18.67 8.86 -6.93
N LYS A 237 -19.26 9.98 -6.48
CA LYS A 237 -20.43 10.58 -7.15
C LYS A 237 -20.10 11.00 -8.57
N SER A 238 -19.01 11.74 -8.76
CA SER A 238 -18.59 12.23 -10.07
C SER A 238 -18.27 11.09 -11.04
N LEU A 239 -17.66 10.00 -10.57
CA LEU A 239 -17.39 8.82 -11.40
C LEU A 239 -18.66 8.09 -11.81
N ARG A 240 -19.65 7.94 -10.92
CA ARG A 240 -20.94 7.30 -11.24
C ARG A 240 -21.77 8.10 -12.26
N GLU A 241 -21.65 9.41 -12.26
CA GLU A 241 -22.31 10.28 -13.26
C GLU A 241 -21.73 10.09 -14.66
N ILE A 242 -20.46 9.72 -14.77
CA ILE A 242 -19.72 9.61 -16.02
C ILE A 242 -19.71 8.18 -16.56
N VAL A 243 -19.57 7.20 -15.68
CA VAL A 243 -19.61 5.76 -15.99
C VAL A 243 -20.79 5.15 -15.25
N PRO A 244 -21.96 5.08 -15.89
CA PRO A 244 -23.11 4.44 -15.27
C PRO A 244 -22.75 3.02 -14.84
N ALA A 245 -22.92 2.73 -13.55
CA ALA A 245 -22.71 1.40 -13.03
C ALA A 245 -23.57 0.38 -13.78
N ALA A 246 -22.98 -0.71 -14.24
CA ALA A 246 -23.78 -1.84 -14.74
C ALA A 246 -24.73 -2.32 -13.64
N PRO A 247 -26.00 -2.57 -13.93
CA PRO A 247 -26.96 -2.97 -12.91
C PRO A 247 -26.49 -4.24 -12.20
N ARG A 248 -26.30 -4.16 -10.88
CA ARG A 248 -25.99 -5.33 -10.04
C ARG A 248 -27.08 -6.39 -10.28
N LYS A 249 -26.74 -7.49 -10.93
CA LYS A 249 -27.67 -8.61 -11.10
C LYS A 249 -28.11 -9.05 -9.70
N ALA A 250 -29.40 -8.93 -9.41
CA ALA A 250 -29.96 -9.42 -8.17
C ALA A 250 -29.54 -10.88 -7.95
N LYS A 251 -28.99 -11.20 -6.78
CA LYS A 251 -28.67 -12.58 -6.41
C LYS A 251 -29.92 -13.42 -6.63
N ARG A 252 -29.89 -14.39 -7.55
CA ARG A 252 -30.92 -15.44 -7.62
C ARG A 252 -30.95 -16.07 -6.23
N LYS A 253 -32.09 -15.91 -5.54
CA LYS A 253 -32.38 -16.71 -4.34
C LYS A 253 -32.41 -18.18 -4.77
N THR A 254 -31.44 -18.94 -4.32
CA THR A 254 -31.49 -20.41 -4.30
C THR A 254 -32.15 -20.85 -3.04
#